data_29a7f0e8aba7d5fdd21a6a1066d9166a
#
_entry.id   29a7f0e8aba7d5fdd21a6a1066d9166a
#
_cell.length_a   1.000
_cell.length_b   1.000
_cell.length_c   1.000
_cell.angle_alpha   90.00
_cell.angle_beta   90.00
_cell.angle_gamma   90.00
#
_symmetry.space_group_name_H-M   'P 1'
#
loop_
_entity.id
_entity.type
_entity.pdbx_description
1 polymer ?
#
loop_
_entity_poly.entity_id
_entity_poly.type
_entity_poly.pdbx_seq_one_letter_code
_entity_poly.pdbx_strand_id
1 'polypeptide(L)'
;MKKFRGSAAVAGLSVLALTLAGCAATEELTPTSSPTAVTEEATLAPLITVGWNDIVDTFNTSSAAGNNVANSLTAYLTSSSFNYYDNSPALVKNTEFGTYEVVSEDPLTVSYTVNDGVVWSDGTAIDGADLALAWATIFGKFKDADGVYMFSHAAPKDNVASKLPTISGSTITFEYDVQYVDWELAFGIGVAAHGAVQMAYPDLSIADAKSKLIDSVMNEDTEWLAAVATVWNEGYSSVNTPENPLVYLSSGPYVLEELVEEQYSTHVLNPLYTWGPKPQYERVTIRQIEDSTAAIQAVDNGEIQIASGQPTADVLALVQALANAEYASSEEAAYEHIDLTVNNGGPFDPASYGGDAATALKVRQAFLLSVPRNEIIEKLIKPLNPDAKVRTSVLFIPGAEGYDEAESYYSDYLGTDDENRVKAKALLAEAGVSTPIDVEFWYPEGNVRRGQEYELLKLSADSVGFNLIDESEPNWAFTETVFPDLNPHDATIFAWAATSLSVSGDDQYLVLGGPSNWTGFDNAAAKGLLDELNVAVDPAEQLRIRLAIEAELAKDAYNITLFQFPGLTWWDNEVTGVSPNLLVPYFYWNFWNWAPTAG
;
A
#
# COMPACT_ATOMS: atom_id res chain seq x y z
N MET A 1 -40.87 -25.44 25.34
CA MET A 1 -42.19 -25.11 25.90
C MET A 1 -42.15 -23.68 26.44
N LYS A 2 -43.16 -22.96 26.09
CA LYS A 2 -43.63 -21.61 26.45
C LYS A 2 -42.99 -20.41 25.74
N LYS A 3 -43.77 -20.00 24.73
CA LYS A 3 -43.87 -18.67 24.12
C LYS A 3 -44.35 -17.64 25.16
N PHE A 4 -43.89 -16.38 25.02
CA PHE A 4 -44.79 -15.26 25.25
C PHE A 4 -44.56 -14.16 24.21
N ARG A 5 -45.70 -13.75 23.65
CA ARG A 5 -45.95 -12.67 22.67
C ARG A 5 -46.44 -11.41 23.42
N GLY A 6 -46.33 -10.31 22.75
CA GLY A 6 -47.19 -9.13 22.89
C GLY A 6 -46.38 -7.88 23.20
N SER A 7 -46.69 -6.69 22.73
CA SER A 7 -47.61 -6.16 21.73
C SER A 7 -47.18 -4.71 21.51
N ALA A 8 -47.43 -4.21 20.30
CA ALA A 8 -47.29 -2.82 19.89
C ALA A 8 -48.31 -1.90 20.60
N ALA A 9 -47.93 -0.65 20.81
CA ALA A 9 -48.89 0.42 21.02
C ALA A 9 -48.44 1.69 20.28
N VAL A 10 -49.29 2.09 19.36
CA VAL A 10 -49.34 3.36 18.63
C VAL A 10 -50.25 4.32 19.41
N ALA A 11 -49.86 5.57 19.54
CA ALA A 11 -50.73 6.74 19.73
C ALA A 11 -49.84 7.99 19.71
N GLY A 12 -50.08 9.09 19.04
CA GLY A 12 -51.27 9.68 18.50
C GLY A 12 -51.03 11.19 18.49
N LEU A 13 -51.25 11.85 17.37
CA LEU A 13 -51.14 13.30 17.16
C LEU A 13 -52.03 14.10 18.16
N SER A 14 -51.58 15.32 18.51
CA SER A 14 -52.50 16.42 18.86
C SER A 14 -51.92 17.74 18.37
N VAL A 15 -52.58 18.25 17.33
CA VAL A 15 -52.53 19.63 16.83
C VAL A 15 -53.37 20.50 17.73
N LEU A 16 -52.89 21.63 18.17
CA LEU A 16 -53.71 22.69 18.73
C LEU A 16 -53.42 24.00 18.01
N ALA A 17 -54.33 24.42 17.17
CA ALA A 17 -54.40 25.75 16.59
C ALA A 17 -55.15 26.70 17.54
N LEU A 18 -54.57 27.84 17.80
CA LEU A 18 -55.28 28.99 18.42
C LEU A 18 -55.14 30.19 17.50
N THR A 19 -56.26 30.55 16.87
CA THR A 19 -56.45 31.83 16.18
C THR A 19 -56.92 32.87 17.17
N LEU A 20 -56.27 34.03 17.20
CA LEU A 20 -56.88 35.26 17.72
C LEU A 20 -56.55 36.42 16.76
N ALA A 21 -57.60 36.99 16.25
CA ALA A 21 -57.60 38.18 15.39
C ALA A 21 -57.57 39.45 16.26
N GLY A 22 -56.84 40.45 15.82
CA GLY A 22 -56.83 41.80 16.36
C GLY A 22 -56.28 42.79 15.37
N CYS A 23 -57.11 43.76 14.98
CA CYS A 23 -56.90 44.73 13.89
C CYS A 23 -55.87 45.84 14.19
N ALA A 24 -55.25 46.28 13.10
CA ALA A 24 -54.88 47.63 12.67
C ALA A 24 -53.79 48.39 13.36
N ALA A 25 -52.68 48.59 12.63
CA ALA A 25 -52.10 49.90 12.28
C ALA A 25 -51.01 49.69 11.23
N THR A 26 -51.13 50.36 10.11
CA THR A 26 -50.13 50.46 9.06
C THR A 26 -49.02 51.40 9.48
N GLU A 27 -47.83 50.90 9.75
CA GLU A 27 -46.57 51.66 9.66
C GLU A 27 -45.68 51.00 8.60
N GLU A 28 -45.20 51.79 7.64
CA GLU A 28 -44.22 51.41 6.65
C GLU A 28 -42.90 51.04 7.37
N LEU A 29 -42.58 49.76 7.37
CA LEU A 29 -41.26 49.27 7.80
C LEU A 29 -40.37 49.14 6.55
N THR A 30 -39.37 50.01 6.50
CA THR A 30 -38.16 49.86 5.68
C THR A 30 -37.56 48.46 5.83
N PRO A 31 -37.08 47.80 4.75
CA PRO A 31 -36.47 46.48 4.86
C PRO A 31 -35.13 46.62 5.57
N THR A 32 -35.09 46.15 6.80
CA THR A 32 -33.84 45.92 7.54
C THR A 32 -33.12 44.77 6.85
N SER A 33 -31.96 45.04 6.27
CA SER A 33 -31.04 44.02 5.76
C SER A 33 -30.74 43.04 6.87
N SER A 34 -31.07 41.75 6.68
CA SER A 34 -30.58 40.67 7.50
C SER A 34 -29.05 40.71 7.56
N PRO A 35 -28.42 40.55 8.70
CA PRO A 35 -26.97 40.43 8.74
C PRO A 35 -26.59 39.18 7.93
N THR A 36 -25.81 39.40 6.88
CA THR A 36 -25.07 38.35 6.19
C THR A 36 -24.26 37.65 7.28
N ALA A 37 -24.53 36.38 7.53
CA ALA A 37 -23.67 35.56 8.35
C ALA A 37 -22.28 35.60 7.71
N VAL A 38 -21.36 36.32 8.30
CA VAL A 38 -19.93 36.20 8.01
C VAL A 38 -19.59 34.80 8.50
N THR A 39 -19.43 33.87 7.60
CA THR A 39 -18.76 32.61 7.89
C THR A 39 -17.34 33.04 8.30
N GLU A 40 -17.01 32.96 9.58
CA GLU A 40 -15.62 33.03 10.03
C GLU A 40 -14.89 31.91 9.25
N GLU A 41 -13.96 32.28 8.39
CA GLU A 41 -12.99 31.32 7.86
C GLU A 41 -12.30 30.71 9.06
N ALA A 42 -12.42 29.40 9.23
CA ALA A 42 -11.76 28.68 10.31
C ALA A 42 -10.25 28.95 10.19
N THR A 43 -9.67 29.52 11.22
CA THR A 43 -8.23 29.77 11.25
C THR A 43 -7.52 28.42 11.32
N LEU A 44 -6.70 28.12 10.32
CA LEU A 44 -5.92 26.88 10.27
C LEU A 44 -4.90 26.84 11.41
N ALA A 45 -4.64 25.63 11.92
CA ALA A 45 -3.54 25.43 12.85
C ALA A 45 -2.19 25.46 12.10
N PRO A 46 -1.11 26.01 12.69
CA PRO A 46 0.11 26.27 11.96
C PRO A 46 0.88 25.01 11.54
N LEU A 47 0.91 23.98 12.37
CA LEU A 47 1.75 22.81 12.17
C LEU A 47 1.20 21.60 12.92
N ILE A 48 1.32 20.42 12.27
CA ILE A 48 1.28 19.13 12.94
C ILE A 48 2.53 18.33 12.56
N THR A 49 3.14 17.67 13.53
CA THR A 49 4.30 16.79 13.31
C THR A 49 3.91 15.35 13.58
N VAL A 50 4.23 14.49 12.65
CA VAL A 50 3.93 13.05 12.69
C VAL A 50 5.25 12.27 12.72
N GLY A 51 5.36 11.30 13.63
CA GLY A 51 6.48 10.36 13.68
C GLY A 51 6.19 9.12 12.85
N TRP A 52 7.14 8.74 12.01
CA TRP A 52 7.13 7.48 11.25
C TRP A 52 8.53 6.86 11.26
N ASN A 53 8.62 5.54 11.10
CA ASN A 53 9.91 4.83 11.19
C ASN A 53 10.81 5.01 9.96
N ASP A 54 10.31 5.59 8.89
CA ASP A 54 11.03 5.78 7.63
C ASP A 54 10.60 7.11 6.99
N ILE A 55 11.28 7.54 5.92
CA ILE A 55 11.00 8.80 5.23
C ILE A 55 10.94 8.60 3.72
N VAL A 56 10.32 9.54 3.01
CA VAL A 56 10.25 9.52 1.55
C VAL A 56 11.66 9.56 0.93
N ASP A 57 11.88 8.67 -0.03
CA ASP A 57 13.11 8.58 -0.83
C ASP A 57 12.87 8.74 -2.34
N THR A 58 11.61 8.64 -2.77
CA THR A 58 11.20 8.95 -4.15
C THR A 58 9.80 9.54 -4.22
N PHE A 59 9.61 10.47 -5.15
CA PHE A 59 8.32 11.11 -5.43
C PHE A 59 7.52 10.41 -6.54
N ASN A 60 8.01 9.29 -7.07
CA ASN A 60 7.27 8.43 -8.00
C ASN A 60 6.91 7.09 -7.37
N THR A 61 5.85 7.07 -6.58
CA THR A 61 5.36 5.85 -5.92
C THR A 61 4.78 4.80 -6.88
N SER A 62 4.55 5.17 -8.14
CA SER A 62 4.11 4.22 -9.17
C SER A 62 5.25 3.39 -9.75
N SER A 63 6.50 3.78 -9.55
CA SER A 63 7.67 3.01 -9.97
C SER A 63 7.92 1.83 -9.04
N ALA A 64 8.58 0.78 -9.55
CA ALA A 64 8.98 -0.37 -8.74
C ALA A 64 9.88 0.04 -7.56
N ALA A 65 10.82 0.95 -7.78
CA ALA A 65 11.68 1.49 -6.73
C ALA A 65 10.91 2.32 -5.68
N GLY A 66 9.80 2.95 -6.07
CA GLY A 66 8.97 3.77 -5.20
C GLY A 66 7.94 3.01 -4.36
N ASN A 67 7.84 1.68 -4.51
CA ASN A 67 6.80 0.87 -3.88
C ASN A 67 7.12 0.56 -2.41
N ASN A 68 7.06 1.58 -1.56
CA ASN A 68 7.17 1.43 -0.10
C ASN A 68 6.12 2.29 0.63
N VAL A 69 5.93 2.01 1.94
CA VAL A 69 4.90 2.67 2.75
C VAL A 69 5.24 4.14 2.98
N ALA A 70 6.50 4.51 3.29
CA ALA A 70 6.88 5.90 3.56
C ALA A 70 6.61 6.82 2.36
N ASN A 71 6.93 6.34 1.14
CA ASN A 71 6.61 7.03 -0.10
C ASN A 71 5.09 7.19 -0.27
N SER A 72 4.32 6.14 0.03
CA SER A 72 2.86 6.16 -0.07
C SER A 72 2.21 7.15 0.90
N LEU A 73 2.72 7.29 2.14
CA LEU A 73 2.25 8.29 3.10
C LEU A 73 2.44 9.71 2.57
N THR A 74 3.63 10.00 2.03
CA THR A 74 3.95 11.29 1.42
C THR A 74 3.10 11.55 0.19
N ALA A 75 2.96 10.57 -0.68
CA ALA A 75 2.13 10.68 -1.88
C ALA A 75 0.66 10.94 -1.54
N TYR A 76 0.15 10.39 -0.45
CA TYR A 76 -1.23 10.64 -0.02
C TYR A 76 -1.48 12.10 0.39
N LEU A 77 -0.48 12.79 0.91
CA LEU A 77 -0.53 14.23 1.18
C LEU A 77 -0.40 15.08 -0.10
N THR A 78 0.35 14.60 -1.09
CA THR A 78 0.81 15.42 -2.23
C THR A 78 0.14 15.05 -3.56
N SER A 79 -0.68 14.00 -3.60
CA SER A 79 -1.34 13.54 -4.83
C SER A 79 -2.86 13.50 -4.68
N SER A 80 -3.56 13.70 -5.79
CA SER A 80 -5.00 13.50 -5.91
C SER A 80 -5.29 12.32 -6.84
N SER A 81 -6.37 11.60 -6.55
CA SER A 81 -6.81 10.45 -7.35
C SER A 81 -8.31 10.53 -7.64
N PHE A 82 -8.77 9.75 -8.61
CA PHE A 82 -10.19 9.60 -8.95
C PHE A 82 -11.02 8.95 -7.84
N ASN A 83 -10.36 8.22 -6.94
CA ASN A 83 -10.99 7.57 -5.80
C ASN A 83 -10.02 7.45 -4.62
N TYR A 84 -10.56 7.15 -3.45
CA TYR A 84 -9.84 6.80 -2.23
C TYR A 84 -10.70 5.86 -1.38
N TYR A 85 -10.14 5.23 -0.36
CA TYR A 85 -10.89 4.39 0.57
C TYR A 85 -11.25 5.16 1.83
N ASP A 86 -12.45 4.91 2.37
CA ASP A 86 -12.80 5.33 3.73
C ASP A 86 -12.36 4.28 4.77
N ASN A 87 -12.66 4.50 6.05
CA ASN A 87 -12.26 3.58 7.11
C ASN A 87 -13.09 2.28 7.19
N SER A 88 -14.11 2.13 6.37
CA SER A 88 -14.94 0.92 6.31
C SER A 88 -14.52 -0.12 5.26
N PRO A 89 -13.43 -0.05 4.69
CA PRO A 89 -12.75 0.42 3.50
C PRO A 89 -13.64 0.39 2.24
N ALA A 90 -14.62 1.27 2.19
CA ALA A 90 -15.43 1.47 1.00
C ALA A 90 -14.72 2.43 0.02
N LEU A 91 -14.81 2.12 -1.28
CA LEU A 91 -14.25 2.95 -2.34
C LEU A 91 -15.11 4.22 -2.52
N VAL A 92 -14.51 5.38 -2.34
CA VAL A 92 -15.15 6.69 -2.48
C VAL A 92 -14.65 7.38 -3.75
N LYS A 93 -15.57 7.79 -4.63
CA LYS A 93 -15.24 8.54 -5.85
C LYS A 93 -14.95 10.01 -5.52
N ASN A 94 -13.78 10.51 -5.93
CA ASN A 94 -13.41 11.91 -5.79
C ASN A 94 -13.93 12.73 -6.97
N THR A 95 -15.22 13.02 -6.93
CA THR A 95 -15.90 13.74 -8.03
C THR A 95 -15.50 15.19 -8.18
N GLU A 96 -14.77 15.77 -7.21
CA GLU A 96 -14.20 17.12 -7.32
C GLU A 96 -12.90 17.11 -8.15
N PHE A 97 -12.13 16.02 -8.12
CA PHE A 97 -10.94 15.82 -8.95
C PHE A 97 -11.30 15.44 -10.38
N GLY A 98 -12.20 14.49 -10.55
CA GLY A 98 -12.59 14.00 -11.85
C GLY A 98 -13.67 12.92 -11.79
N THR A 99 -14.00 12.38 -12.96
CA THR A 99 -15.01 11.34 -13.10
C THR A 99 -14.49 10.20 -13.96
N TYR A 100 -15.07 9.03 -13.79
CA TYR A 100 -14.85 7.90 -14.68
C TYR A 100 -16.13 7.09 -14.84
N GLU A 101 -16.27 6.49 -16.02
CA GLU A 101 -17.46 5.71 -16.36
C GLU A 101 -17.16 4.58 -17.35
N VAL A 102 -17.98 3.53 -17.32
CA VAL A 102 -18.01 2.50 -18.35
C VAL A 102 -18.78 3.02 -19.55
N VAL A 103 -18.09 3.15 -20.68
CA VAL A 103 -18.67 3.58 -21.98
C VAL A 103 -19.28 2.39 -22.71
N SER A 104 -18.69 1.19 -22.58
CA SER A 104 -19.17 -0.07 -23.15
C SER A 104 -18.79 -1.21 -22.20
N GLU A 105 -19.69 -2.17 -22.04
CA GLU A 105 -19.42 -3.39 -21.26
C GLU A 105 -18.81 -4.52 -22.09
N ASP A 106 -19.00 -4.50 -23.43
CA ASP A 106 -18.47 -5.52 -24.34
C ASP A 106 -18.09 -4.88 -25.69
N PRO A 107 -16.79 -4.69 -26.01
CA PRO A 107 -15.66 -4.84 -25.07
C PRO A 107 -15.71 -3.80 -23.93
N LEU A 108 -15.17 -4.15 -22.77
CA LEU A 108 -15.07 -3.23 -21.63
C LEU A 108 -14.28 -1.99 -22.04
N THR A 109 -14.96 -0.85 -22.07
CA THR A 109 -14.37 0.42 -22.47
C THR A 109 -14.67 1.45 -21.38
N VAL A 110 -13.65 2.11 -20.88
CA VAL A 110 -13.79 3.09 -19.80
C VAL A 110 -13.28 4.46 -20.24
N SER A 111 -13.86 5.50 -19.64
CA SER A 111 -13.46 6.88 -19.85
C SER A 111 -13.15 7.54 -18.52
N TYR A 112 -12.02 8.24 -18.43
CA TYR A 112 -11.61 9.04 -17.28
C TYR A 112 -11.47 10.50 -17.70
N THR A 113 -12.06 11.41 -16.94
CA THR A 113 -12.02 12.86 -17.21
C THR A 113 -11.57 13.60 -15.96
N VAL A 114 -10.52 14.39 -16.06
CA VAL A 114 -10.11 15.34 -15.02
C VAL A 114 -10.93 16.61 -15.16
N ASN A 115 -11.42 17.14 -14.05
CA ASN A 115 -12.27 18.34 -14.05
C ASN A 115 -11.47 19.60 -14.44
N ASP A 116 -12.17 20.56 -15.02
CA ASP A 116 -11.61 21.88 -15.31
C ASP A 116 -11.12 22.55 -14.02
N GLY A 117 -9.93 23.16 -14.10
CA GLY A 117 -9.32 23.89 -12.97
C GLY A 117 -8.48 23.03 -12.04
N VAL A 118 -8.42 21.72 -12.24
CA VAL A 118 -7.46 20.85 -11.56
C VAL A 118 -6.07 21.06 -12.17
N VAL A 119 -5.09 21.41 -11.32
CA VAL A 119 -3.74 21.81 -11.77
C VAL A 119 -2.66 21.16 -10.89
N TRP A 120 -1.46 21.07 -11.40
CA TRP A 120 -0.27 20.81 -10.61
C TRP A 120 0.10 22.04 -9.76
N SER A 121 0.96 21.86 -8.77
CA SER A 121 1.39 22.92 -7.85
C SER A 121 2.13 24.08 -8.51
N ASP A 122 2.60 23.93 -9.74
CA ASP A 122 3.16 25.00 -10.57
C ASP A 122 2.10 25.75 -11.40
N GLY A 123 0.83 25.38 -11.30
CA GLY A 123 -0.29 25.95 -12.03
C GLY A 123 -0.54 25.34 -13.41
N THR A 124 0.23 24.34 -13.81
CA THR A 124 0.03 23.64 -15.08
C THR A 124 -1.21 22.73 -14.97
N ALA A 125 -2.16 22.84 -15.92
CA ALA A 125 -3.36 22.02 -15.94
C ALA A 125 -3.03 20.52 -15.99
N ILE A 126 -3.76 19.72 -15.25
CA ILE A 126 -3.74 18.25 -15.40
C ILE A 126 -4.69 17.92 -16.56
N ASP A 127 -4.15 17.31 -17.61
CA ASP A 127 -4.88 17.08 -18.86
C ASP A 127 -4.51 15.75 -19.56
N GLY A 128 -4.86 15.66 -20.82
CA GLY A 128 -4.64 14.47 -21.64
C GLY A 128 -3.18 14.01 -21.72
N ALA A 129 -2.19 14.86 -21.48
CA ALA A 129 -0.79 14.45 -21.45
C ALA A 129 -0.48 13.63 -20.18
N ASP A 130 -1.02 14.06 -19.02
CA ASP A 130 -0.87 13.34 -17.77
C ASP A 130 -1.58 11.99 -17.83
N LEU A 131 -2.78 11.96 -18.44
CA LEU A 131 -3.52 10.73 -18.68
C LEU A 131 -2.82 9.79 -19.68
N ALA A 132 -2.14 10.35 -20.71
CA ALA A 132 -1.35 9.57 -21.67
C ALA A 132 -0.13 8.91 -21.00
N LEU A 133 0.58 9.66 -20.14
CA LEU A 133 1.71 9.13 -19.39
C LEU A 133 1.24 8.01 -18.44
N ALA A 134 0.16 8.26 -17.68
CA ALA A 134 -0.41 7.25 -16.79
C ALA A 134 -0.76 5.96 -17.55
N TRP A 135 -1.43 6.06 -18.71
CA TRP A 135 -1.76 4.91 -19.52
C TRP A 135 -0.51 4.16 -20.01
N ALA A 136 0.49 4.91 -20.48
CA ALA A 136 1.73 4.33 -21.01
C ALA A 136 2.53 3.56 -19.94
N THR A 137 2.49 4.01 -18.69
CA THR A 137 3.24 3.39 -17.59
C THR A 137 2.50 2.20 -16.98
N ILE A 138 1.17 2.28 -16.86
CA ILE A 138 0.35 1.27 -16.17
C ILE A 138 0.17 0.00 -17.01
N PHE A 139 -0.14 0.15 -18.32
CA PHE A 139 -0.57 -0.98 -19.14
C PHE A 139 0.58 -1.71 -19.88
N GLY A 140 1.84 -1.42 -19.55
CA GLY A 140 3.00 -2.20 -20.01
C GLY A 140 3.16 -2.31 -21.53
N LYS A 141 2.59 -1.36 -22.29
CA LYS A 141 2.61 -1.36 -23.75
C LYS A 141 4.03 -1.22 -24.32
N PHE A 142 4.85 -0.38 -23.68
CA PHE A 142 6.16 0.00 -24.21
C PHE A 142 7.25 -0.88 -23.62
N LYS A 143 7.92 -1.62 -24.51
CA LYS A 143 9.04 -2.50 -24.19
C LYS A 143 10.25 -2.10 -25.04
N ASP A 144 11.44 -2.30 -24.50
CA ASP A 144 12.69 -2.11 -25.23
C ASP A 144 12.95 -3.25 -26.24
N ALA A 145 14.14 -3.24 -26.87
CA ALA A 145 14.53 -4.23 -27.88
C ALA A 145 14.67 -5.65 -27.29
N ASP A 146 14.88 -5.78 -26.01
CA ASP A 146 15.02 -7.05 -25.29
C ASP A 146 13.69 -7.53 -24.71
N GLY A 147 12.61 -6.76 -24.87
CA GLY A 147 11.26 -7.07 -24.40
C GLY A 147 11.00 -6.67 -22.95
N VAL A 148 11.90 -5.90 -22.35
CA VAL A 148 11.76 -5.38 -20.98
C VAL A 148 10.88 -4.13 -21.00
N TYR A 149 10.06 -3.95 -19.96
CA TYR A 149 9.24 -2.73 -19.81
C TYR A 149 10.12 -1.49 -19.73
N MET A 150 9.84 -0.52 -20.59
CA MET A 150 10.54 0.77 -20.55
C MET A 150 10.23 1.55 -19.29
N PHE A 151 8.98 1.48 -18.82
CA PHE A 151 8.54 2.04 -17.55
C PHE A 151 8.44 0.92 -16.52
N SER A 152 9.29 0.93 -15.51
CA SER A 152 9.33 -0.05 -14.43
C SER A 152 8.24 0.26 -13.40
N HIS A 153 6.97 -0.01 -13.76
CA HIS A 153 5.82 0.22 -12.88
C HIS A 153 5.76 -0.85 -11.79
N ALA A 154 5.41 -0.45 -10.55
CA ALA A 154 5.32 -1.36 -9.39
C ALA A 154 4.33 -2.52 -9.59
N ALA A 155 3.21 -2.26 -10.28
CA ALA A 155 2.18 -3.26 -10.58
C ALA A 155 1.65 -3.05 -12.00
N PRO A 156 2.43 -3.43 -13.05
CA PRO A 156 2.01 -3.24 -14.43
C PRO A 156 0.79 -4.10 -14.74
N LYS A 157 -0.14 -3.56 -15.53
CA LYS A 157 -1.35 -4.23 -15.99
C LYS A 157 -1.19 -4.63 -17.47
N ASP A 158 -0.12 -5.36 -17.75
CA ASP A 158 0.16 -5.78 -19.12
C ASP A 158 -0.89 -6.79 -19.62
N ASN A 159 -1.11 -6.79 -20.94
CA ASN A 159 -2.08 -7.64 -21.63
C ASN A 159 -3.57 -7.42 -21.25
N VAL A 160 -3.92 -6.37 -20.51
CA VAL A 160 -5.33 -6.07 -20.21
C VAL A 160 -5.86 -4.86 -20.99
N ALA A 161 -5.00 -3.96 -21.51
CA ALA A 161 -5.40 -2.81 -22.36
C ALA A 161 -4.30 -2.47 -23.37
N SER A 162 -4.13 -3.31 -24.40
CA SER A 162 -3.05 -3.19 -25.41
C SER A 162 -3.32 -2.18 -26.52
N LYS A 163 -4.61 -1.85 -26.77
CA LYS A 163 -5.00 -0.88 -27.79
C LYS A 163 -4.71 0.54 -27.34
N LEU A 164 -4.18 1.37 -28.26
CA LEU A 164 -3.94 2.77 -27.97
C LEU A 164 -5.23 3.50 -27.55
N PRO A 165 -5.17 4.40 -26.57
CA PRO A 165 -6.33 5.12 -26.06
C PRO A 165 -6.77 6.22 -27.05
N THR A 166 -7.94 6.77 -26.82
CA THR A 166 -8.36 8.05 -27.41
C THR A 166 -8.21 9.14 -26.38
N ILE A 167 -7.54 10.24 -26.72
CA ILE A 167 -7.29 11.39 -25.84
C ILE A 167 -7.96 12.63 -26.42
N SER A 168 -8.75 13.34 -25.61
CA SER A 168 -9.43 14.56 -26.02
C SER A 168 -9.53 15.54 -24.85
N GLY A 169 -8.76 16.63 -24.89
CA GLY A 169 -8.70 17.59 -23.78
C GLY A 169 -8.20 16.91 -22.51
N SER A 170 -9.00 16.93 -21.45
CA SER A 170 -8.72 16.29 -20.15
C SER A 170 -9.38 14.91 -20.01
N THR A 171 -9.72 14.26 -21.13
CA THR A 171 -10.37 12.94 -21.14
C THR A 171 -9.52 11.92 -21.86
N ILE A 172 -9.39 10.73 -21.29
CA ILE A 172 -8.86 9.54 -21.93
C ILE A 172 -9.94 8.47 -21.97
N THR A 173 -10.04 7.76 -23.10
CA THR A 173 -10.91 6.60 -23.27
C THR A 173 -10.11 5.46 -23.82
N PHE A 174 -10.17 4.30 -23.19
CA PHE A 174 -9.46 3.11 -23.62
C PHE A 174 -10.31 1.85 -23.42
N GLU A 175 -10.02 0.86 -24.27
CA GLU A 175 -10.67 -0.43 -24.30
C GLU A 175 -9.79 -1.46 -23.61
N TYR A 176 -10.36 -2.25 -22.72
CA TYR A 176 -9.70 -3.42 -22.17
C TYR A 176 -9.78 -4.59 -23.16
N ASP A 177 -8.72 -5.35 -23.28
CA ASP A 177 -8.68 -6.56 -24.14
C ASP A 177 -9.50 -7.70 -23.54
N VAL A 178 -9.79 -7.61 -22.24
CA VAL A 178 -10.52 -8.59 -21.44
C VAL A 178 -11.52 -7.89 -20.51
N GLN A 179 -12.43 -8.63 -19.91
CA GLN A 179 -13.24 -8.14 -18.78
C GLN A 179 -12.33 -8.05 -17.56
N TYR A 180 -11.76 -6.87 -17.30
CA TYR A 180 -10.82 -6.70 -16.21
C TYR A 180 -11.54 -6.41 -14.89
N VAL A 181 -11.33 -7.26 -13.88
CA VAL A 181 -12.08 -7.24 -12.62
C VAL A 181 -11.87 -5.96 -11.81
N ASP A 182 -10.63 -5.45 -11.76
CA ASP A 182 -10.24 -4.27 -10.97
C ASP A 182 -10.16 -2.98 -11.80
N TRP A 183 -10.95 -2.85 -12.86
CA TRP A 183 -10.90 -1.71 -13.77
C TRP A 183 -11.07 -0.35 -13.05
N GLU A 184 -11.86 -0.27 -11.96
CA GLU A 184 -12.04 0.96 -11.16
C GLU A 184 -10.79 1.36 -10.38
N LEU A 185 -9.90 0.43 -10.11
CA LEU A 185 -8.68 0.62 -9.31
C LEU A 185 -7.41 0.75 -10.16
N ALA A 186 -7.52 0.37 -11.43
CA ALA A 186 -6.35 0.18 -12.29
C ALA A 186 -5.73 1.48 -12.82
N PHE A 187 -6.46 2.60 -12.82
CA PHE A 187 -6.03 3.81 -13.49
C PHE A 187 -5.99 5.02 -12.55
N GLY A 188 -4.84 5.68 -12.50
CA GLY A 188 -4.60 6.89 -11.73
C GLY A 188 -3.44 7.69 -12.29
N ILE A 189 -3.36 8.97 -11.95
CA ILE A 189 -2.30 9.86 -12.38
C ILE A 189 -1.18 9.80 -11.33
N GLY A 190 0.03 9.48 -11.76
CA GLY A 190 1.23 9.48 -10.92
C GLY A 190 1.94 10.83 -10.96
N VAL A 191 3.05 10.92 -11.69
CA VAL A 191 3.87 12.14 -11.82
C VAL A 191 3.40 13.03 -12.95
N ALA A 192 3.75 14.32 -12.89
CA ALA A 192 3.40 15.32 -13.90
C ALA A 192 4.08 15.02 -15.25
N ALA A 193 3.27 14.91 -16.31
CA ALA A 193 3.76 14.59 -17.65
C ALA A 193 4.77 15.62 -18.18
N HIS A 194 4.46 16.92 -18.02
CA HIS A 194 5.39 17.98 -18.43
C HIS A 194 6.67 17.95 -17.60
N GLY A 195 6.59 17.60 -16.32
CA GLY A 195 7.75 17.44 -15.44
C GLY A 195 8.67 16.34 -15.92
N ALA A 196 8.15 15.13 -16.16
CA ALA A 196 8.91 14.00 -16.67
C ALA A 196 9.58 14.32 -18.02
N VAL A 197 8.84 14.94 -18.93
CA VAL A 197 9.37 15.31 -20.26
C VAL A 197 10.41 16.42 -20.17
N GLN A 198 10.20 17.48 -19.38
CA GLN A 198 11.18 18.57 -19.28
C GLN A 198 12.46 18.15 -18.54
N MET A 199 12.39 17.19 -17.63
CA MET A 199 13.59 16.59 -17.05
C MET A 199 14.39 15.80 -18.08
N ALA A 200 13.72 15.10 -19.01
CA ALA A 200 14.36 14.39 -20.12
C ALA A 200 14.82 15.32 -21.25
N TYR A 201 14.04 16.35 -21.55
CA TYR A 201 14.22 17.29 -22.66
C TYR A 201 14.05 18.74 -22.19
N PRO A 202 15.05 19.34 -21.52
CA PRO A 202 14.92 20.63 -20.83
C PRO A 202 14.59 21.84 -21.73
N ASP A 203 14.87 21.74 -23.02
CA ASP A 203 14.63 22.82 -23.99
C ASP A 203 13.18 22.94 -24.46
N LEU A 204 12.32 21.96 -24.12
CA LEU A 204 10.91 21.99 -24.51
C LEU A 204 10.10 22.91 -23.59
N SER A 205 9.23 23.70 -24.21
CA SER A 205 8.19 24.43 -23.45
C SER A 205 7.19 23.40 -22.86
N ILE A 206 6.45 23.79 -21.81
CA ILE A 206 5.39 22.91 -21.21
C ILE A 206 4.41 22.45 -22.30
N ALA A 207 3.97 23.36 -23.19
CA ALA A 207 3.02 23.02 -24.25
C ALA A 207 3.62 22.02 -25.27
N ASP A 208 4.88 22.24 -25.68
CA ASP A 208 5.56 21.32 -26.60
C ASP A 208 5.85 19.97 -25.94
N ALA A 209 6.23 19.96 -24.65
CA ALA A 209 6.45 18.75 -23.87
C ALA A 209 5.20 17.87 -23.81
N LYS A 210 4.06 18.44 -23.45
CA LYS A 210 2.76 17.75 -23.42
C LYS A 210 2.32 17.24 -24.78
N SER A 211 2.41 18.10 -25.82
CA SER A 211 2.03 17.70 -27.18
C SER A 211 2.91 16.58 -27.69
N LYS A 212 4.24 16.70 -27.52
CA LYS A 212 5.18 15.67 -28.00
C LYS A 212 5.01 14.33 -27.26
N LEU A 213 4.70 14.37 -25.96
CA LEU A 213 4.42 13.14 -25.21
C LEU A 213 3.19 12.40 -25.77
N ILE A 214 2.07 13.12 -25.95
CA ILE A 214 0.85 12.54 -26.54
C ILE A 214 1.18 11.96 -27.92
N ASP A 215 1.84 12.75 -28.77
CA ASP A 215 2.22 12.29 -30.11
C ASP A 215 3.10 11.04 -30.08
N SER A 216 4.07 10.97 -29.14
CA SER A 216 4.99 9.83 -29.04
C SER A 216 4.31 8.59 -28.50
N VAL A 217 3.39 8.71 -27.52
CA VAL A 217 2.56 7.60 -27.06
C VAL A 217 1.66 7.09 -28.19
N MET A 218 0.97 8.00 -28.88
CA MET A 218 0.02 7.63 -29.95
C MET A 218 0.68 7.08 -31.21
N ASN A 219 1.94 7.41 -31.47
CA ASN A 219 2.70 6.89 -32.61
C ASN A 219 3.67 5.77 -32.22
N GLU A 220 3.66 5.33 -30.97
CA GLU A 220 4.55 4.29 -30.42
C GLU A 220 6.05 4.64 -30.67
N ASP A 221 6.42 5.92 -30.48
CA ASP A 221 7.79 6.43 -30.68
C ASP A 221 8.67 6.04 -29.49
N THR A 222 9.04 4.75 -29.43
CA THR A 222 9.83 4.18 -28.31
C THR A 222 11.23 4.78 -28.23
N GLU A 223 11.82 5.25 -29.34
CA GLU A 223 13.14 5.92 -29.32
C GLU A 223 13.08 7.22 -28.53
N TRP A 224 12.05 8.03 -28.74
CA TRP A 224 11.86 9.27 -28.00
C TRP A 224 11.42 8.99 -26.54
N LEU A 225 10.52 8.04 -26.34
CA LEU A 225 10.01 7.69 -25.00
C LEU A 225 11.09 7.12 -24.08
N ALA A 226 12.18 6.57 -24.62
CA ALA A 226 13.26 5.97 -23.81
C ALA A 226 13.87 6.95 -22.79
N ALA A 227 14.11 8.20 -23.19
CA ALA A 227 14.63 9.22 -22.26
C ALA A 227 13.60 9.60 -21.18
N VAL A 228 12.32 9.66 -21.55
CA VAL A 228 11.23 9.94 -20.58
C VAL A 228 11.10 8.77 -19.61
N ALA A 229 11.22 7.54 -20.11
CA ALA A 229 11.16 6.33 -19.27
C ALA A 229 12.33 6.26 -18.27
N THR A 230 13.54 6.62 -18.68
CA THR A 230 14.69 6.73 -17.77
C THR A 230 14.41 7.73 -16.64
N VAL A 231 13.90 8.92 -16.98
CA VAL A 231 13.51 9.91 -15.97
C VAL A 231 12.38 9.38 -15.08
N TRP A 232 11.38 8.74 -15.66
CA TRP A 232 10.24 8.20 -14.90
C TRP A 232 10.68 7.12 -13.90
N ASN A 233 11.64 6.28 -14.27
CA ASN A 233 12.17 5.20 -13.44
C ASN A 233 13.10 5.71 -12.32
N GLU A 234 13.96 6.71 -12.61
CA GLU A 234 15.11 7.05 -11.76
C GLU A 234 15.13 8.53 -11.33
N GLY A 235 14.48 9.42 -12.07
CA GLY A 235 14.61 10.89 -11.92
C GLY A 235 13.86 11.48 -10.73
N TYR A 236 13.13 10.69 -9.98
CA TYR A 236 12.28 11.15 -8.88
C TYR A 236 12.83 10.78 -7.49
N SER A 237 13.92 10.05 -7.42
CA SER A 237 14.57 9.67 -6.16
C SER A 237 15.40 10.83 -5.59
N SER A 238 15.23 11.10 -4.30
CA SER A 238 16.00 12.10 -3.59
C SER A 238 15.86 11.91 -2.07
N VAL A 239 16.97 12.03 -1.36
CA VAL A 239 17.03 11.99 0.11
C VAL A 239 17.10 13.38 0.75
N ASN A 240 17.25 14.43 -0.04
CA ASN A 240 17.17 15.84 0.38
C ASN A 240 16.27 16.60 -0.58
N THR A 241 15.86 17.83 -0.21
CA THR A 241 15.03 18.67 -1.09
C THR A 241 15.64 18.78 -2.47
N PRO A 242 14.97 18.25 -3.53
CA PRO A 242 15.52 18.32 -4.88
C PRO A 242 15.71 19.77 -5.34
N GLU A 243 16.84 20.09 -6.00
CA GLU A 243 17.08 21.40 -6.58
C GLU A 243 16.10 21.70 -7.73
N ASN A 244 15.67 20.65 -8.45
CA ASN A 244 14.71 20.77 -9.54
C ASN A 244 13.28 20.58 -9.02
N PRO A 245 12.43 21.63 -9.02
CA PRO A 245 11.06 21.53 -8.50
C PRO A 245 10.16 20.58 -9.31
N LEU A 246 10.54 20.21 -10.53
CA LEU A 246 9.76 19.26 -11.35
C LEU A 246 9.72 17.86 -10.74
N VAL A 247 10.64 17.52 -9.84
CA VAL A 247 10.72 16.22 -9.15
C VAL A 247 9.55 16.03 -8.17
N TYR A 248 9.08 17.09 -7.52
CA TYR A 248 8.08 17.02 -6.45
C TYR A 248 6.80 17.85 -6.73
N LEU A 249 6.41 17.98 -7.99
CA LEU A 249 5.13 18.60 -8.35
C LEU A 249 3.97 17.83 -7.72
N SER A 250 3.04 18.56 -7.12
CA SER A 250 1.91 18.00 -6.37
C SER A 250 0.58 18.30 -7.07
N SER A 251 -0.33 17.35 -7.07
CA SER A 251 -1.75 17.54 -7.40
C SER A 251 -2.63 17.52 -6.14
N GLY A 252 -2.04 17.27 -4.98
CA GLY A 252 -2.73 17.13 -3.69
C GLY A 252 -2.80 18.42 -2.87
N PRO A 253 -3.35 18.32 -1.65
CA PRO A 253 -3.53 19.46 -0.76
C PRO A 253 -2.23 20.03 -0.17
N TYR A 254 -1.13 19.29 -0.24
CA TYR A 254 0.17 19.75 0.23
C TYR A 254 1.23 19.67 -0.87
N VAL A 255 2.28 20.46 -0.72
CA VAL A 255 3.50 20.43 -1.54
C VAL A 255 4.72 20.32 -0.63
N LEU A 256 5.78 19.69 -1.10
CA LEU A 256 7.04 19.60 -0.36
C LEU A 256 7.62 21.01 -0.15
N GLU A 257 7.95 21.34 1.10
CA GLU A 257 8.72 22.54 1.47
C GLU A 257 10.19 22.18 1.69
N GLU A 258 10.45 21.11 2.43
CA GLU A 258 11.81 20.67 2.78
C GLU A 258 11.85 19.15 3.00
N LEU A 259 12.92 18.52 2.54
CA LEU A 259 13.30 17.14 2.84
C LEU A 259 14.74 17.15 3.33
N VAL A 260 15.00 16.53 4.47
CA VAL A 260 16.33 16.37 5.08
C VAL A 260 16.56 14.90 5.35
N GLU A 261 17.60 14.36 4.71
CA GLU A 261 18.00 12.95 4.77
C GLU A 261 17.98 12.41 6.21
N GLU A 262 17.36 11.27 6.42
CA GLU A 262 17.24 10.57 7.70
C GLU A 262 16.68 11.42 8.87
N GLN A 263 15.96 12.51 8.58
CA GLN A 263 15.43 13.39 9.63
C GLN A 263 13.95 13.68 9.47
N TYR A 264 13.57 14.42 8.42
CA TYR A 264 12.18 14.81 8.24
C TYR A 264 11.86 15.27 6.80
N SER A 265 10.57 15.25 6.47
CA SER A 265 10.01 16.00 5.35
C SER A 265 8.91 16.93 5.84
N THR A 266 8.91 18.18 5.38
CA THR A 266 7.89 19.18 5.68
C THR A 266 7.10 19.52 4.43
N HIS A 267 5.78 19.53 4.57
CA HIS A 267 4.83 19.78 3.50
C HIS A 267 3.96 20.97 3.89
N VAL A 268 3.76 21.93 2.97
CA VAL A 268 2.92 23.11 3.17
C VAL A 268 1.69 23.04 2.28
N LEU A 269 0.61 23.71 2.68
CA LEU A 269 -0.61 23.75 1.89
C LEU A 269 -0.33 24.20 0.45
N ASN A 270 -0.91 23.46 -0.47
CA ASN A 270 -0.96 23.85 -1.89
C ASN A 270 -2.03 24.94 -2.06
N PRO A 271 -1.66 26.19 -2.34
CA PRO A 271 -2.62 27.27 -2.43
C PRO A 271 -3.58 27.15 -3.63
N LEU A 272 -3.25 26.26 -4.58
CA LEU A 272 -4.07 26.03 -5.77
C LEU A 272 -5.09 24.90 -5.56
N TYR A 273 -4.96 24.11 -4.47
CA TYR A 273 -5.81 22.95 -4.24
C TYR A 273 -7.24 23.33 -3.84
N THR A 274 -8.20 22.93 -4.67
CA THR A 274 -9.64 23.18 -4.43
C THR A 274 -10.53 22.00 -4.76
N TRP A 275 -9.97 20.84 -5.17
CA TRP A 275 -10.67 19.70 -5.73
C TRP A 275 -10.66 18.47 -4.79
N GLY A 276 -10.91 18.70 -3.52
CA GLY A 276 -11.07 17.65 -2.52
C GLY A 276 -11.12 18.19 -1.09
N PRO A 277 -11.12 17.31 -0.08
CA PRO A 277 -11.20 17.69 1.32
C PRO A 277 -10.09 18.66 1.73
N LYS A 278 -10.44 19.68 2.52
CA LYS A 278 -9.49 20.71 2.97
C LYS A 278 -8.88 20.34 4.32
N PRO A 279 -7.55 20.29 4.41
CA PRO A 279 -6.86 20.08 5.69
C PRO A 279 -7.09 21.23 6.68
N GLN A 280 -6.87 20.94 7.98
CA GLN A 280 -7.00 21.90 9.08
C GLN A 280 -5.65 22.44 9.57
N TYR A 281 -4.53 21.93 9.03
CA TYR A 281 -3.18 22.39 9.35
C TYR A 281 -2.52 23.03 8.13
N GLU A 282 -1.77 24.12 8.37
CA GLU A 282 -1.00 24.79 7.30
C GLU A 282 0.21 23.97 6.87
N ARG A 283 0.79 23.20 7.79
CA ARG A 283 1.96 22.36 7.57
C ARG A 283 1.79 20.99 8.19
N VAL A 284 2.36 19.99 7.52
CA VAL A 284 2.56 18.62 8.04
C VAL A 284 4.05 18.31 7.95
N THR A 285 4.68 18.00 9.07
CA THR A 285 6.05 17.48 9.09
C THR A 285 6.01 15.99 9.41
N ILE A 286 6.60 15.17 8.57
CA ILE A 286 6.85 13.74 8.83
C ILE A 286 8.28 13.65 9.35
N ARG A 287 8.46 13.27 10.61
CA ARG A 287 9.76 13.10 11.25
C ARG A 287 10.12 11.62 11.29
N GLN A 288 11.30 11.27 10.80
CA GLN A 288 11.80 9.91 10.91
C GLN A 288 12.18 9.60 12.35
N ILE A 289 11.57 8.57 12.92
CA ILE A 289 11.86 8.06 14.26
C ILE A 289 11.74 6.54 14.21
N GLU A 290 12.85 5.84 14.04
CA GLU A 290 12.88 4.39 13.91
C GLU A 290 12.53 3.66 15.22
N ASP A 291 13.03 4.17 16.35
CA ASP A 291 12.79 3.59 17.67
C ASP A 291 11.42 4.01 18.22
N SER A 292 10.53 3.04 18.41
CA SER A 292 9.18 3.29 18.93
C SER A 292 9.18 3.91 20.34
N THR A 293 10.20 3.64 21.18
CA THR A 293 10.31 4.24 22.51
C THR A 293 10.63 5.73 22.40
N ALA A 294 11.51 6.09 21.47
CA ALA A 294 11.80 7.49 21.16
C ALA A 294 10.57 8.22 20.63
N ALA A 295 9.78 7.57 19.74
CA ALA A 295 8.53 8.14 19.24
C ALA A 295 7.49 8.36 20.36
N ILE A 296 7.38 7.43 21.31
CA ILE A 296 6.50 7.58 22.50
C ILE A 296 6.95 8.78 23.35
N GLN A 297 8.24 8.90 23.62
CA GLN A 297 8.77 10.04 24.38
C GLN A 297 8.58 11.36 23.65
N ALA A 298 8.69 11.36 22.32
CA ALA A 298 8.46 12.56 21.52
C ALA A 298 7.00 13.03 21.57
N VAL A 299 6.02 12.10 21.61
CA VAL A 299 4.60 12.46 21.85
C VAL A 299 4.41 12.96 23.29
N ASP A 300 4.97 12.27 24.30
CA ASP A 300 4.85 12.68 25.70
C ASP A 300 5.41 14.09 25.97
N ASN A 301 6.49 14.45 25.26
CA ASN A 301 7.12 15.77 25.33
C ASN A 301 6.43 16.83 24.45
N GLY A 302 5.44 16.48 23.61
CA GLY A 302 4.79 17.38 22.67
C GLY A 302 5.67 17.74 21.45
N GLU A 303 6.74 16.99 21.20
CA GLU A 303 7.63 17.21 20.05
C GLU A 303 7.00 16.75 18.72
N ILE A 304 6.17 15.72 18.79
CA ILE A 304 5.32 15.23 17.70
C ILE A 304 3.90 15.02 18.23
N GLN A 305 2.91 15.06 17.36
CA GLN A 305 1.50 14.96 17.75
C GLN A 305 0.89 13.59 17.44
N ILE A 306 1.36 12.89 16.42
CA ILE A 306 0.87 11.56 16.05
C ILE A 306 2.07 10.68 15.79
N ALA A 307 2.00 9.42 16.17
CA ALA A 307 2.98 8.41 15.79
C ALA A 307 2.32 7.06 15.59
N SER A 308 2.95 6.27 14.77
CA SER A 308 2.74 4.83 14.64
C SER A 308 4.10 4.17 14.57
N GLY A 309 4.20 2.95 15.07
CA GLY A 309 5.49 2.26 15.11
C GLY A 309 5.34 0.76 15.12
N GLN A 310 6.48 0.07 15.18
CA GLN A 310 6.48 -1.39 15.23
C GLN A 310 5.95 -1.87 16.58
N PRO A 311 4.77 -2.49 16.64
CA PRO A 311 4.13 -2.82 17.90
C PRO A 311 4.87 -3.98 18.59
N THR A 312 5.22 -3.77 19.85
CA THR A 312 5.67 -4.80 20.79
C THR A 312 4.88 -4.67 22.11
N ALA A 313 4.92 -5.69 22.96
CA ALA A 313 4.25 -5.63 24.26
C ALA A 313 4.75 -4.46 25.12
N ASP A 314 6.04 -4.19 25.08
CA ASP A 314 6.65 -3.11 25.85
C ASP A 314 6.23 -1.75 25.27
N VAL A 315 6.19 -1.60 23.96
CA VAL A 315 5.71 -0.39 23.27
C VAL A 315 4.25 -0.12 23.66
N LEU A 316 3.37 -1.14 23.59
CA LEU A 316 1.97 -0.98 24.00
C LEU A 316 1.84 -0.56 25.49
N ALA A 317 2.61 -1.18 26.38
CA ALA A 317 2.58 -0.83 27.80
C ALA A 317 3.05 0.61 28.06
N LEU A 318 4.06 1.08 27.33
CA LEU A 318 4.53 2.48 27.40
C LEU A 318 3.48 3.45 26.86
N VAL A 319 2.86 3.16 25.72
CA VAL A 319 1.78 3.97 25.15
C VAL A 319 0.60 4.07 26.12
N GLN A 320 0.18 2.95 26.74
CA GLN A 320 -0.90 2.92 27.73
C GLN A 320 -0.59 3.71 29.01
N ALA A 321 0.68 3.93 29.30
CA ALA A 321 1.11 4.71 30.48
C ALA A 321 1.10 6.23 30.24
N LEU A 322 0.98 6.69 28.99
CA LEU A 322 0.91 8.12 28.67
C LEU A 322 -0.37 8.75 29.25
N ALA A 323 -0.20 9.88 29.93
CA ALA A 323 -1.33 10.60 30.52
C ALA A 323 -1.97 11.63 29.57
N ASN A 324 -1.21 12.05 28.56
CA ASN A 324 -1.56 13.10 27.60
C ASN A 324 -1.80 12.57 26.18
N ALA A 325 -1.93 11.25 25.99
CA ALA A 325 -2.13 10.66 24.69
C ALA A 325 -3.33 9.70 24.65
N GLU A 326 -3.92 9.58 23.49
CA GLU A 326 -4.85 8.54 23.11
C GLU A 326 -4.14 7.52 22.21
N TYR A 327 -4.70 6.32 22.07
CA TYR A 327 -4.18 5.32 21.17
C TYR A 327 -5.27 4.44 20.57
N ALA A 328 -4.98 3.84 19.42
CA ALA A 328 -5.77 2.78 18.82
C ALA A 328 -4.87 1.60 18.49
N SER A 329 -5.35 0.40 18.84
CA SER A 329 -4.80 -0.86 18.37
C SER A 329 -5.77 -1.44 17.33
N SER A 330 -5.26 -1.81 16.17
CA SER A 330 -6.04 -2.33 15.04
C SER A 330 -5.29 -3.49 14.38
N GLU A 331 -5.97 -4.27 13.57
CA GLU A 331 -5.29 -5.11 12.58
C GLU A 331 -5.08 -4.28 11.32
N GLU A 332 -3.96 -4.49 10.65
CA GLU A 332 -3.66 -3.91 9.34
C GLU A 332 -3.87 -4.94 8.24
N ALA A 333 -4.18 -4.51 7.03
CA ALA A 333 -4.22 -5.38 5.85
C ALA A 333 -2.79 -5.72 5.40
N ALA A 334 -2.00 -6.18 6.35
CA ALA A 334 -0.63 -6.58 6.19
C ALA A 334 -0.39 -7.91 6.89
N TYR A 335 0.56 -8.70 6.41
CA TYR A 335 0.93 -9.96 7.04
C TYR A 335 2.44 -10.17 7.02
N GLU A 336 2.96 -10.65 8.14
CA GLU A 336 4.37 -11.05 8.25
C GLU A 336 4.55 -12.44 7.65
N HIS A 337 5.64 -12.62 6.90
CA HIS A 337 5.97 -13.87 6.24
C HIS A 337 7.46 -14.02 6.05
N ILE A 338 7.89 -15.25 5.73
CA ILE A 338 9.25 -15.56 5.31
C ILE A 338 9.19 -16.10 3.89
N ASP A 339 9.95 -15.47 2.99
CA ASP A 339 10.15 -15.90 1.62
C ASP A 339 11.50 -16.60 1.46
N LEU A 340 11.55 -17.63 0.60
CA LEU A 340 12.76 -18.36 0.24
C LEU A 340 13.16 -18.03 -1.20
N THR A 341 14.42 -17.69 -1.41
CA THR A 341 14.96 -17.50 -2.76
C THR A 341 15.28 -18.85 -3.40
N VAL A 342 14.66 -19.14 -4.56
CA VAL A 342 14.67 -20.49 -5.13
C VAL A 342 15.54 -20.64 -6.39
N ASN A 343 16.27 -19.59 -6.79
CA ASN A 343 17.09 -19.57 -8.02
C ASN A 343 18.38 -18.73 -7.89
N ASN A 344 18.89 -18.52 -6.67
CA ASN A 344 20.14 -17.78 -6.40
C ASN A 344 21.38 -18.67 -6.25
N GLY A 345 21.24 -19.99 -6.41
CA GLY A 345 22.31 -20.98 -6.17
C GLY A 345 22.50 -21.34 -4.68
N GLY A 346 21.62 -20.86 -3.80
CA GLY A 346 21.58 -21.14 -2.36
C GLY A 346 20.93 -22.49 -2.03
N PRO A 347 20.69 -22.79 -0.73
CA PRO A 347 20.24 -24.08 -0.26
C PRO A 347 18.80 -24.42 -0.70
N PHE A 348 18.02 -23.46 -1.17
CA PHE A 348 16.64 -23.66 -1.62
C PHE A 348 16.50 -23.81 -3.12
N ASP A 349 17.59 -23.58 -3.87
CA ASP A 349 17.66 -23.71 -5.32
C ASP A 349 17.93 -25.17 -5.73
N PRO A 350 17.15 -25.73 -6.66
CA PRO A 350 17.47 -27.04 -7.26
C PRO A 350 18.89 -27.15 -7.83
N ALA A 351 19.49 -26.06 -8.29
CA ALA A 351 20.83 -26.04 -8.84
C ALA A 351 21.89 -26.54 -7.82
N SER A 352 21.69 -26.29 -6.54
CA SER A 352 22.56 -26.75 -5.46
C SER A 352 22.55 -28.27 -5.27
N TYR A 353 21.57 -28.93 -5.86
CA TYR A 353 21.40 -30.40 -5.82
C TYR A 353 21.51 -31.05 -7.22
N GLY A 354 22.27 -30.38 -8.12
CA GLY A 354 22.44 -30.89 -9.49
C GLY A 354 21.18 -30.85 -10.34
N GLY A 355 20.23 -29.97 -10.01
CA GLY A 355 18.93 -29.83 -10.68
C GLY A 355 17.83 -30.73 -10.10
N ASP A 356 18.06 -31.38 -8.96
CA ASP A 356 17.05 -32.20 -8.30
C ASP A 356 16.04 -31.35 -7.52
N ALA A 357 14.94 -30.99 -8.19
CA ALA A 357 13.85 -30.19 -7.60
C ALA A 357 13.18 -30.90 -6.39
N ALA A 358 13.16 -32.23 -6.35
CA ALA A 358 12.54 -32.96 -5.23
C ALA A 358 13.38 -32.85 -3.96
N THR A 359 14.71 -32.89 -4.07
CA THR A 359 15.61 -32.64 -2.94
C THR A 359 15.50 -31.19 -2.47
N ALA A 360 15.54 -30.20 -3.36
CA ALA A 360 15.37 -28.80 -3.02
C ALA A 360 14.02 -28.52 -2.30
N LEU A 361 12.93 -29.11 -2.79
CA LEU A 361 11.61 -29.00 -2.17
C LEU A 361 11.60 -29.53 -0.73
N LYS A 362 12.22 -30.70 -0.46
CA LYS A 362 12.31 -31.22 0.89
C LYS A 362 13.11 -30.33 1.83
N VAL A 363 14.17 -29.69 1.33
CA VAL A 363 14.98 -28.75 2.11
C VAL A 363 14.17 -27.49 2.42
N ARG A 364 13.43 -26.92 1.45
CA ARG A 364 12.49 -25.82 1.68
C ARG A 364 11.44 -26.18 2.72
N GLN A 365 10.74 -27.29 2.52
CA GLN A 365 9.73 -27.77 3.48
C GLN A 365 10.31 -27.96 4.89
N ALA A 366 11.51 -28.51 5.01
CA ALA A 366 12.18 -28.68 6.29
C ALA A 366 12.50 -27.33 6.95
N PHE A 367 12.97 -26.34 6.17
CA PHE A 367 13.23 -25.01 6.70
C PHE A 367 11.95 -24.33 7.18
N LEU A 368 10.90 -24.30 6.36
CA LEU A 368 9.61 -23.71 6.74
C LEU A 368 8.97 -24.38 7.95
N LEU A 369 9.13 -25.71 8.12
CA LEU A 369 8.73 -26.43 9.33
C LEU A 369 9.59 -26.12 10.55
N SER A 370 10.79 -25.58 10.39
CA SER A 370 11.63 -25.15 11.50
C SER A 370 11.22 -23.78 12.07
N VAL A 371 10.37 -23.03 11.36
CA VAL A 371 9.87 -21.72 11.82
C VAL A 371 8.93 -21.91 13.01
N PRO A 372 9.25 -21.38 14.20
CA PRO A 372 8.48 -21.61 15.43
C PRO A 372 7.28 -20.67 15.52
N ARG A 373 6.33 -20.79 14.58
CA ARG A 373 5.20 -19.87 14.43
C ARG A 373 4.34 -19.74 15.68
N ASN A 374 4.08 -20.87 16.37
CA ASN A 374 3.29 -20.83 17.60
C ASN A 374 4.03 -20.06 18.72
N GLU A 375 5.35 -20.25 18.83
CA GLU A 375 6.16 -19.53 19.83
C GLU A 375 6.24 -18.05 19.54
N ILE A 376 6.37 -17.65 18.26
CA ILE A 376 6.32 -16.25 17.79
C ILE A 376 4.97 -15.62 18.19
N ILE A 377 3.85 -16.28 17.87
CA ILE A 377 2.51 -15.80 18.26
C ILE A 377 2.40 -15.62 19.77
N GLU A 378 2.75 -16.64 20.55
CA GLU A 378 2.59 -16.61 22.02
C GLU A 378 3.46 -15.53 22.68
N LYS A 379 4.69 -15.36 22.20
CA LYS A 379 5.65 -14.44 22.85
C LYS A 379 5.58 -13.00 22.34
N LEU A 380 5.34 -12.81 21.04
CA LEU A 380 5.50 -11.52 20.42
C LEU A 380 4.16 -10.86 20.04
N ILE A 381 3.15 -11.64 19.64
CA ILE A 381 1.92 -11.09 19.06
C ILE A 381 0.74 -11.12 20.05
N LYS A 382 0.53 -12.20 20.80
CA LYS A 382 -0.55 -12.27 21.79
C LYS A 382 -0.50 -11.23 22.90
N PRO A 383 0.66 -10.73 23.34
CA PRO A 383 0.71 -9.58 24.23
C PRO A 383 0.06 -8.31 23.66
N LEU A 384 0.02 -8.18 22.33
CA LEU A 384 -0.61 -7.06 21.61
C LEU A 384 -2.08 -7.35 21.29
N ASN A 385 -2.36 -8.56 20.84
CA ASN A 385 -3.69 -9.06 20.49
C ASN A 385 -3.88 -10.47 21.07
N PRO A 386 -4.56 -10.63 22.23
CA PRO A 386 -4.76 -11.93 22.87
C PRO A 386 -5.44 -12.99 22.00
N ASP A 387 -6.19 -12.56 21.00
CA ASP A 387 -6.90 -13.43 20.05
C ASP A 387 -6.05 -13.81 18.82
N ALA A 388 -4.81 -13.30 18.73
CA ALA A 388 -3.91 -13.56 17.63
C ALA A 388 -3.68 -15.07 17.42
N LYS A 389 -3.67 -15.45 16.15
CA LYS A 389 -3.42 -16.82 15.67
C LYS A 389 -2.37 -16.78 14.57
N VAL A 390 -1.78 -17.95 14.33
CA VAL A 390 -0.98 -18.13 13.12
C VAL A 390 -1.86 -17.84 11.90
N ARG A 391 -1.41 -16.95 11.03
CA ARG A 391 -1.96 -16.82 9.69
C ARG A 391 -1.29 -17.86 8.80
N THR A 392 -2.07 -18.64 8.06
CA THR A 392 -1.54 -19.74 7.25
C THR A 392 -1.65 -19.45 5.75
N SER A 393 -2.66 -18.71 5.34
CA SER A 393 -2.89 -18.37 3.93
C SER A 393 -2.17 -17.10 3.51
N VAL A 394 -1.64 -17.09 2.30
CA VAL A 394 -1.09 -15.91 1.62
C VAL A 394 -2.21 -14.97 1.19
N LEU A 395 -3.23 -15.52 0.50
CA LEU A 395 -4.27 -14.73 -0.18
C LEU A 395 -5.50 -14.42 0.67
N PHE A 396 -5.71 -15.14 1.78
CA PHE A 396 -6.91 -14.98 2.62
C PHE A 396 -6.57 -14.46 4.02
N ILE A 397 -7.37 -13.53 4.51
CA ILE A 397 -7.28 -13.02 5.88
C ILE A 397 -8.02 -13.98 6.82
N PRO A 398 -7.52 -14.27 8.03
CA PRO A 398 -8.20 -15.10 9.01
C PRO A 398 -9.65 -14.65 9.26
N GLY A 399 -10.59 -15.58 9.14
CA GLY A 399 -12.01 -15.33 9.29
C GLY A 399 -12.75 -14.87 8.02
N ALA A 400 -12.03 -14.61 6.91
CA ALA A 400 -12.66 -14.37 5.62
C ALA A 400 -13.21 -15.66 4.99
N GLU A 401 -14.16 -15.52 4.08
CA GLU A 401 -14.65 -16.65 3.29
C GLU A 401 -13.52 -17.31 2.52
N GLY A 402 -13.41 -18.63 2.60
CA GLY A 402 -12.35 -19.43 1.98
C GLY A 402 -11.10 -19.64 2.83
N TYR A 403 -10.91 -18.92 3.94
CA TYR A 403 -9.71 -19.05 4.76
C TYR A 403 -9.50 -20.47 5.31
N ASP A 404 -10.54 -21.09 5.88
CA ASP A 404 -10.43 -22.44 6.47
C ASP A 404 -10.08 -23.50 5.41
N GLU A 405 -10.57 -23.33 4.17
CA GLU A 405 -10.21 -24.22 3.07
C GLU A 405 -8.76 -23.99 2.63
N ALA A 406 -8.34 -22.73 2.46
CA ALA A 406 -6.97 -22.36 2.14
C ALA A 406 -5.98 -22.88 3.20
N GLU A 407 -6.29 -22.71 4.48
CA GLU A 407 -5.49 -23.25 5.58
C GLU A 407 -5.29 -24.77 5.47
N SER A 408 -6.30 -25.50 5.01
CA SER A 408 -6.22 -26.96 4.87
C SER A 408 -5.13 -27.43 3.90
N TYR A 409 -4.75 -26.61 2.92
CA TYR A 409 -3.66 -26.92 1.97
C TYR A 409 -2.28 -26.94 2.65
N TYR A 410 -2.15 -26.22 3.77
CA TYR A 410 -0.94 -26.15 4.59
C TYR A 410 -0.98 -27.10 5.80
N SER A 411 -1.84 -28.13 5.77
CA SER A 411 -2.03 -29.06 6.91
C SER A 411 -0.74 -29.67 7.46
N ASP A 412 0.28 -29.84 6.63
CA ASP A 412 1.58 -30.36 7.05
C ASP A 412 2.34 -29.43 8.00
N TYR A 413 2.01 -28.14 7.99
CA TYR A 413 2.64 -27.08 8.79
C TYR A 413 1.82 -26.69 10.04
N LEU A 414 0.62 -27.26 10.25
CA LEU A 414 -0.30 -26.87 11.32
C LEU A 414 -0.01 -27.54 12.68
N GLY A 415 1.03 -28.35 12.81
CA GLY A 415 1.40 -28.99 14.07
C GLY A 415 1.96 -28.00 15.11
N THR A 416 2.23 -28.50 16.30
CA THR A 416 3.05 -27.79 17.29
C THR A 416 4.47 -27.58 16.73
N ASP A 417 5.19 -26.59 17.25
CA ASP A 417 6.56 -26.32 16.78
C ASP A 417 7.48 -27.53 17.02
N ASP A 418 7.26 -28.33 18.11
CA ASP A 418 8.00 -29.55 18.34
C ASP A 418 7.71 -30.66 17.31
N GLU A 419 6.44 -30.87 16.95
CA GLU A 419 6.04 -31.83 15.92
C GLU A 419 6.62 -31.44 14.57
N ASN A 420 6.57 -30.13 14.24
CA ASN A 420 7.11 -29.59 13.01
C ASN A 420 8.64 -29.75 12.93
N ARG A 421 9.38 -29.52 14.01
CA ARG A 421 10.83 -29.80 14.07
C ARG A 421 11.15 -31.27 13.84
N VAL A 422 10.33 -32.20 14.34
CA VAL A 422 10.51 -33.64 14.09
C VAL A 422 10.30 -33.96 12.61
N LYS A 423 9.25 -33.42 11.97
CA LYS A 423 9.01 -33.57 10.54
C LYS A 423 10.16 -32.98 9.70
N ALA A 424 10.65 -31.79 10.06
CA ALA A 424 11.75 -31.13 9.40
C ALA A 424 13.03 -31.99 9.38
N LYS A 425 13.41 -32.55 10.52
CA LYS A 425 14.55 -33.48 10.62
C LYS A 425 14.38 -34.72 9.73
N ALA A 426 13.17 -35.26 9.68
CA ALA A 426 12.87 -36.42 8.83
C ALA A 426 13.03 -36.06 7.33
N LEU A 427 12.55 -34.90 6.90
CA LEU A 427 12.68 -34.42 5.53
C LEU A 427 14.15 -34.23 5.12
N LEU A 428 15.00 -33.63 6.00
CA LEU A 428 16.44 -33.50 5.73
C LEU A 428 17.13 -34.87 5.62
N ALA A 429 16.76 -35.82 6.47
CA ALA A 429 17.28 -37.17 6.38
C ALA A 429 16.85 -37.88 5.10
N GLU A 430 15.59 -37.71 4.67
CA GLU A 430 15.08 -38.23 3.40
C GLU A 430 15.72 -37.54 2.17
N ALA A 431 16.02 -36.26 2.26
CA ALA A 431 16.73 -35.51 1.23
C ALA A 431 18.19 -35.97 1.08
N GLY A 432 18.75 -36.63 2.13
CA GLY A 432 20.12 -37.12 2.12
C GLY A 432 21.18 -36.02 2.09
N VAL A 433 20.83 -34.81 2.53
CA VAL A 433 21.71 -33.63 2.54
C VAL A 433 22.57 -33.60 3.81
N SER A 434 23.75 -32.99 3.69
CA SER A 434 24.63 -32.79 4.85
C SER A 434 24.14 -31.62 5.69
N THR A 435 24.16 -31.76 7.00
CA THR A 435 23.81 -30.71 7.97
C THR A 435 25.03 -30.34 8.84
N PRO A 436 25.15 -29.09 9.36
CA PRO A 436 24.17 -28.02 9.16
C PRO A 436 24.19 -27.47 7.72
N ILE A 437 23.05 -26.90 7.32
CA ILE A 437 22.89 -26.16 6.06
C ILE A 437 22.94 -24.68 6.42
N ASP A 438 23.88 -23.94 5.84
CA ASP A 438 23.96 -22.48 6.00
C ASP A 438 22.81 -21.83 5.24
N VAL A 439 22.16 -20.81 5.85
CA VAL A 439 21.06 -20.01 5.29
C VAL A 439 21.37 -18.55 5.59
N GLU A 440 21.63 -17.75 4.57
CA GLU A 440 21.77 -16.31 4.64
C GLU A 440 20.38 -15.68 4.82
N PHE A 441 20.12 -15.14 6.02
CA PHE A 441 18.81 -14.69 6.44
C PHE A 441 18.77 -13.17 6.62
N TRP A 442 17.94 -12.50 5.85
CA TRP A 442 17.82 -11.04 5.85
C TRP A 442 16.59 -10.55 6.62
N TYR A 443 16.77 -9.44 7.33
CA TYR A 443 15.72 -8.61 7.91
C TYR A 443 16.24 -7.18 8.15
N PRO A 444 15.37 -6.14 8.27
CA PRO A 444 15.81 -4.77 8.61
C PRO A 444 16.38 -4.72 10.02
N GLU A 445 17.66 -4.31 10.18
CA GLU A 445 18.40 -4.30 11.45
C GLU A 445 17.72 -3.50 12.56
N GLY A 446 17.11 -2.34 12.25
CA GLY A 446 16.42 -1.48 13.22
C GLY A 446 15.09 -2.04 13.74
N ASN A 447 14.54 -3.12 13.16
CA ASN A 447 13.26 -3.69 13.55
C ASN A 447 13.39 -4.65 14.73
N VAL A 448 13.09 -4.15 15.95
CA VAL A 448 13.21 -4.91 17.21
C VAL A 448 12.39 -6.21 17.19
N ARG A 449 11.15 -6.17 16.65
CA ARG A 449 10.31 -7.37 16.58
C ARG A 449 10.91 -8.41 15.65
N ARG A 450 11.37 -8.03 14.44
CA ARG A 450 12.00 -8.96 13.49
C ARG A 450 13.31 -9.52 14.03
N GLY A 451 14.09 -8.75 14.75
CA GLY A 451 15.25 -9.24 15.49
C GLY A 451 14.87 -10.33 16.51
N GLN A 452 13.76 -10.15 17.25
CA GLN A 452 13.26 -11.18 18.18
C GLN A 452 12.71 -12.41 17.43
N GLU A 453 12.06 -12.24 16.29
CA GLU A 453 11.60 -13.32 15.42
C GLU A 453 12.80 -14.14 14.89
N TYR A 454 13.86 -13.44 14.43
CA TYR A 454 15.11 -14.07 14.00
C TYR A 454 15.75 -14.92 15.11
N GLU A 455 15.86 -14.41 16.32
CA GLU A 455 16.44 -15.15 17.45
C GLU A 455 15.64 -16.42 17.77
N LEU A 456 14.31 -16.37 17.75
CA LEU A 456 13.45 -17.54 17.94
C LEU A 456 13.62 -18.54 16.79
N LEU A 457 13.64 -18.05 15.56
CA LEU A 457 13.84 -18.87 14.37
C LEU A 457 15.21 -19.55 14.39
N LYS A 458 16.28 -18.79 14.70
CA LYS A 458 17.65 -19.32 14.79
C LYS A 458 17.75 -20.50 15.75
N LEU A 459 17.22 -20.36 16.96
CA LEU A 459 17.24 -21.44 17.95
C LEU A 459 16.49 -22.70 17.45
N SER A 460 15.36 -22.50 16.79
CA SER A 460 14.56 -23.60 16.25
C SER A 460 15.25 -24.27 15.06
N ALA A 461 15.75 -23.49 14.11
CA ALA A 461 16.43 -23.94 12.90
C ALA A 461 17.74 -24.68 13.21
N ASP A 462 18.56 -24.15 14.13
CA ASP A 462 19.78 -24.82 14.63
C ASP A 462 19.45 -26.23 15.17
N SER A 463 18.34 -26.37 15.87
CA SER A 463 17.91 -27.64 16.43
C SER A 463 17.52 -28.67 15.36
N VAL A 464 17.19 -28.23 14.16
CA VAL A 464 16.78 -29.08 13.04
C VAL A 464 17.96 -29.46 12.15
N GLY A 465 18.95 -28.60 12.02
CA GLY A 465 20.12 -28.82 11.18
C GLY A 465 20.36 -27.71 10.14
N PHE A 466 19.79 -26.53 10.35
CA PHE A 466 20.16 -25.31 9.62
C PHE A 466 21.07 -24.44 10.50
N ASN A 467 21.88 -23.59 9.87
CA ASN A 467 22.70 -22.59 10.53
C ASN A 467 22.34 -21.24 9.90
N LEU A 468 21.55 -20.40 10.61
CA LEU A 468 21.19 -19.09 10.12
C LEU A 468 22.37 -18.12 10.28
N ILE A 469 22.72 -17.51 9.17
CA ILE A 469 23.71 -16.44 9.07
C ILE A 469 22.92 -15.13 9.04
N ASP A 470 23.21 -14.25 9.98
CA ASP A 470 22.58 -12.93 10.09
C ASP A 470 23.13 -12.00 9.01
N GLU A 471 22.28 -11.61 8.07
CA GLU A 471 22.55 -10.69 6.98
C GLU A 471 21.63 -9.46 7.09
N SER A 472 21.29 -9.08 8.33
CA SER A 472 20.48 -7.88 8.58
C SER A 472 21.20 -6.62 8.11
N GLU A 473 20.45 -5.71 7.50
CA GLU A 473 20.96 -4.44 6.99
C GLU A 473 20.10 -3.27 7.48
N PRO A 474 20.67 -2.07 7.63
CA PRO A 474 19.89 -0.88 7.94
C PRO A 474 18.83 -0.61 6.87
N ASN A 475 17.62 -0.27 7.32
CA ASN A 475 16.52 0.14 6.44
C ASN A 475 16.09 -0.92 5.39
N TRP A 476 15.40 -0.46 4.35
CA TRP A 476 15.03 -1.22 3.16
C TRP A 476 16.09 -1.12 2.04
N ALA A 477 17.37 -0.95 2.37
CA ALA A 477 18.50 -0.96 1.41
C ALA A 477 18.48 -2.21 0.48
N PHE A 478 17.86 -3.25 0.94
CA PHE A 478 17.48 -4.44 0.20
C PHE A 478 16.74 -4.14 -1.12
N THR A 479 15.77 -3.21 -1.13
CA THR A 479 14.99 -2.90 -2.34
C THR A 479 15.78 -2.14 -3.38
N GLU A 480 16.78 -1.37 -2.98
CA GLU A 480 17.65 -0.63 -3.90
C GLU A 480 18.65 -1.53 -4.63
N THR A 481 19.09 -2.62 -3.97
CA THR A 481 20.08 -3.54 -4.52
C THR A 481 19.49 -4.72 -5.28
N VAL A 482 18.21 -5.03 -5.09
CA VAL A 482 17.57 -6.26 -5.59
C VAL A 482 16.79 -6.06 -6.87
N PHE A 483 16.37 -4.84 -7.21
CA PHE A 483 15.68 -4.57 -8.48
C PHE A 483 16.67 -4.21 -9.61
N PRO A 484 16.60 -4.85 -10.78
CA PRO A 484 15.73 -5.98 -11.18
C PRO A 484 16.32 -7.36 -10.87
N ASP A 485 17.46 -7.43 -10.18
CA ASP A 485 18.20 -8.66 -9.93
C ASP A 485 17.56 -9.47 -8.78
N LEU A 486 17.90 -10.74 -8.70
CA LEU A 486 17.38 -11.64 -7.68
C LEU A 486 17.93 -11.29 -6.29
N ASN A 487 17.12 -11.57 -5.26
CA ASN A 487 17.53 -11.49 -3.87
C ASN A 487 18.83 -12.30 -3.64
N PRO A 488 19.93 -11.68 -3.19
CA PRO A 488 21.17 -12.39 -2.92
C PRO A 488 21.06 -13.30 -1.69
N HIS A 489 20.14 -13.01 -0.76
CA HIS A 489 19.93 -13.80 0.46
C HIS A 489 19.07 -15.03 0.19
N ASP A 490 19.25 -16.05 1.03
CA ASP A 490 18.52 -17.32 0.89
C ASP A 490 17.09 -17.23 1.42
N ALA A 491 16.89 -16.46 2.47
CA ALA A 491 15.58 -16.23 3.07
C ALA A 491 15.44 -14.81 3.61
N THR A 492 14.22 -14.28 3.54
CA THR A 492 13.91 -12.92 4.00
C THR A 492 12.63 -12.91 4.82
N ILE A 493 12.56 -12.05 5.86
CA ILE A 493 11.35 -11.82 6.65
C ILE A 493 10.90 -10.38 6.51
N PHE A 494 9.66 -10.19 6.07
CA PHE A 494 9.04 -8.88 5.91
C PHE A 494 7.51 -8.99 5.84
N ALA A 495 6.81 -7.87 5.65
CA ALA A 495 5.36 -7.85 5.53
C ALA A 495 4.92 -7.29 4.18
N TRP A 496 3.97 -7.96 3.54
CA TRP A 496 3.17 -7.35 2.48
C TRP A 496 2.04 -6.54 3.09
N ALA A 497 1.87 -5.30 2.62
CA ALA A 497 0.81 -4.40 3.06
C ALA A 497 -0.08 -4.02 1.88
N ALA A 498 -1.40 -4.11 2.06
CA ALA A 498 -2.35 -3.77 1.01
C ALA A 498 -2.67 -2.27 1.00
N THR A 499 -2.64 -1.69 -0.20
CA THR A 499 -3.08 -0.31 -0.48
C THR A 499 -4.49 -0.25 -1.04
N SER A 500 -5.06 -1.40 -1.40
CA SER A 500 -6.38 -1.53 -2.02
C SER A 500 -7.02 -2.88 -1.69
N LEU A 501 -8.29 -3.03 -2.03
CA LEU A 501 -9.03 -4.29 -2.00
C LEU A 501 -9.15 -4.90 -3.41
N SER A 502 -8.15 -4.70 -4.26
CA SER A 502 -8.09 -5.35 -5.57
C SER A 502 -8.15 -6.87 -5.43
N VAL A 503 -8.81 -7.50 -6.38
CA VAL A 503 -8.90 -8.97 -6.47
C VAL A 503 -7.67 -9.54 -7.17
N SER A 504 -7.12 -8.76 -8.10
CA SER A 504 -5.90 -9.07 -8.87
C SER A 504 -4.71 -8.24 -8.36
N GLY A 505 -3.51 -8.53 -8.86
CA GLY A 505 -2.30 -7.78 -8.54
C GLY A 505 -1.23 -8.62 -7.84
N ASP A 506 -1.56 -9.85 -7.45
CA ASP A 506 -0.61 -10.79 -6.85
C ASP A 506 0.43 -11.31 -7.88
N ASP A 507 0.21 -11.09 -9.16
CA ASP A 507 1.14 -11.36 -10.25
C ASP A 507 2.47 -10.63 -10.10
N GLN A 508 2.48 -9.45 -9.46
CA GLN A 508 3.69 -8.68 -9.20
C GLN A 508 4.76 -9.47 -8.42
N TYR A 509 4.39 -10.38 -7.51
CA TYR A 509 5.31 -11.19 -6.72
C TYR A 509 5.17 -12.71 -6.95
N LEU A 510 4.07 -13.17 -7.57
CA LEU A 510 3.84 -14.59 -7.84
C LEU A 510 4.21 -15.03 -9.27
N VAL A 511 4.56 -14.10 -10.16
CA VAL A 511 4.95 -14.41 -11.55
C VAL A 511 6.42 -14.08 -11.75
N LEU A 512 7.16 -15.01 -12.37
CA LEU A 512 8.57 -14.76 -12.71
C LEU A 512 8.71 -13.55 -13.65
N GLY A 513 9.57 -12.61 -13.25
CA GLY A 513 9.73 -11.31 -13.92
C GLY A 513 8.72 -10.26 -13.46
N GLY A 514 7.85 -10.56 -12.51
CA GLY A 514 7.08 -9.57 -11.79
C GLY A 514 8.00 -8.65 -10.98
N PRO A 515 7.67 -7.35 -10.84
CA PRO A 515 8.58 -6.36 -10.27
C PRO A 515 8.92 -6.58 -8.79
N SER A 516 8.14 -7.38 -8.10
CA SER A 516 8.36 -7.75 -6.68
C SER A 516 8.63 -9.26 -6.50
N ASN A 517 8.91 -9.98 -7.57
CA ASN A 517 9.31 -11.39 -7.48
C ASN A 517 10.81 -11.52 -7.21
N TRP A 518 11.21 -11.28 -5.99
CA TRP A 518 12.61 -11.36 -5.55
C TRP A 518 13.06 -12.80 -5.26
N THR A 519 12.11 -13.70 -5.12
CA THR A 519 12.36 -15.10 -4.76
C THR A 519 12.78 -15.96 -5.94
N GLY A 520 12.53 -15.50 -7.17
CA GLY A 520 12.64 -16.31 -8.37
C GLY A 520 11.59 -17.40 -8.47
N PHE A 521 10.48 -17.27 -7.73
CA PHE A 521 9.34 -18.18 -7.81
C PHE A 521 8.77 -18.22 -9.22
N ASP A 522 8.59 -19.44 -9.77
CA ASP A 522 8.05 -19.67 -11.10
C ASP A 522 7.14 -20.89 -11.08
N ASN A 523 5.82 -20.64 -11.13
CA ASN A 523 4.81 -21.69 -11.21
C ASN A 523 3.80 -21.36 -12.31
N ALA A 524 3.92 -22.10 -13.44
CA ALA A 524 3.06 -21.89 -14.60
C ALA A 524 1.56 -22.15 -14.33
N ALA A 525 1.21 -23.02 -13.36
CA ALA A 525 -0.18 -23.25 -12.99
C ALA A 525 -0.74 -22.07 -12.19
N ALA A 526 0.04 -21.55 -11.23
CA ALA A 526 -0.34 -20.34 -10.50
C ALA A 526 -0.50 -19.15 -11.44
N LYS A 527 0.44 -18.96 -12.39
CA LYS A 527 0.32 -17.91 -13.40
C LYS A 527 -0.95 -18.04 -14.23
N GLY A 528 -1.28 -19.24 -14.72
CA GLY A 528 -2.53 -19.45 -15.47
C GLY A 528 -3.79 -19.12 -14.68
N LEU A 529 -3.79 -19.42 -13.38
CA LEU A 529 -4.88 -19.08 -12.49
C LEU A 529 -4.97 -17.56 -12.19
N LEU A 530 -3.84 -16.88 -12.09
CA LEU A 530 -3.81 -15.41 -11.99
C LEU A 530 -4.38 -14.75 -13.23
N ASP A 531 -4.03 -15.25 -14.43
CA ASP A 531 -4.61 -14.78 -15.68
C ASP A 531 -6.15 -15.00 -15.72
N GLU A 532 -6.66 -16.14 -15.20
CA GLU A 532 -8.10 -16.39 -15.04
C GLU A 532 -8.74 -15.42 -14.03
N LEU A 533 -8.07 -15.14 -12.91
CA LEU A 533 -8.56 -14.26 -11.87
C LEU A 533 -8.78 -12.82 -12.35
N ASN A 534 -7.87 -12.34 -13.20
CA ASN A 534 -7.93 -10.99 -13.77
C ASN A 534 -9.24 -10.72 -14.56
N VAL A 535 -9.90 -11.78 -15.05
CA VAL A 535 -11.13 -11.67 -15.85
C VAL A 535 -12.37 -12.22 -15.13
N ALA A 536 -12.22 -12.75 -13.94
CA ALA A 536 -13.31 -13.36 -13.17
C ALA A 536 -14.16 -12.30 -12.49
N VAL A 537 -15.33 -11.97 -13.03
CA VAL A 537 -16.25 -10.98 -12.45
C VAL A 537 -17.23 -11.59 -11.43
N ASP A 538 -17.42 -12.91 -11.42
CA ASP A 538 -18.27 -13.62 -10.45
C ASP A 538 -17.49 -13.87 -9.15
N PRO A 539 -17.95 -13.36 -7.99
CA PRO A 539 -17.28 -13.57 -6.70
C PRO A 539 -17.07 -15.05 -6.33
N ALA A 540 -17.99 -15.93 -6.71
CA ALA A 540 -17.82 -17.38 -6.44
C ALA A 540 -16.70 -17.98 -7.30
N GLU A 541 -16.54 -17.51 -8.52
CA GLU A 541 -15.43 -17.92 -9.38
C GLU A 541 -14.10 -17.34 -8.92
N GLN A 542 -14.06 -16.08 -8.47
CA GLN A 542 -12.88 -15.48 -7.84
C GLN A 542 -12.43 -16.29 -6.63
N LEU A 543 -13.35 -16.67 -5.75
CA LEU A 543 -13.05 -17.50 -4.59
C LEU A 543 -12.45 -18.85 -5.01
N ARG A 544 -13.07 -19.53 -5.98
CA ARG A 544 -12.57 -20.81 -6.51
C ARG A 544 -11.13 -20.69 -7.04
N ILE A 545 -10.88 -19.65 -7.83
CA ILE A 545 -9.56 -19.43 -8.46
C ILE A 545 -8.52 -19.10 -7.39
N ARG A 546 -8.82 -18.21 -6.45
CA ARG A 546 -7.90 -17.85 -5.36
C ARG A 546 -7.55 -19.07 -4.49
N LEU A 547 -8.50 -19.94 -4.20
CA LEU A 547 -8.25 -21.21 -3.51
C LEU A 547 -7.34 -22.15 -4.34
N ALA A 548 -7.51 -22.17 -5.66
CA ALA A 548 -6.63 -22.96 -6.53
C ALA A 548 -5.21 -22.39 -6.59
N ILE A 549 -5.03 -21.07 -6.60
CA ILE A 549 -3.71 -20.42 -6.50
C ILE A 549 -3.07 -20.83 -5.16
N GLU A 550 -3.76 -20.67 -4.05
CA GLU A 550 -3.27 -21.03 -2.72
C GLU A 550 -2.78 -22.49 -2.65
N ALA A 551 -3.53 -23.41 -3.28
CA ALA A 551 -3.14 -24.81 -3.36
C ALA A 551 -1.84 -25.04 -4.16
N GLU A 552 -1.56 -24.25 -5.19
CA GLU A 552 -0.29 -24.31 -5.92
C GLU A 552 0.86 -23.74 -5.08
N LEU A 553 0.66 -22.61 -4.39
CA LEU A 553 1.67 -22.02 -3.51
C LEU A 553 2.10 -22.98 -2.39
N ALA A 554 1.12 -23.66 -1.76
CA ALA A 554 1.38 -24.64 -0.71
C ALA A 554 2.25 -25.81 -1.17
N LYS A 555 2.14 -26.24 -2.44
CA LYS A 555 2.95 -27.34 -3.02
C LYS A 555 4.42 -26.96 -3.17
N ASP A 556 4.69 -25.69 -3.54
CA ASP A 556 6.04 -25.26 -3.89
C ASP A 556 6.89 -24.89 -2.67
N ALA A 557 6.27 -24.62 -1.53
CA ALA A 557 6.96 -24.31 -0.28
C ALA A 557 8.03 -23.22 -0.45
N TYR A 558 7.69 -22.14 -1.16
CA TYR A 558 8.64 -21.03 -1.34
C TYR A 558 8.49 -19.97 -0.26
N ASN A 559 7.38 -19.97 0.47
CA ASN A 559 7.13 -19.04 1.57
C ASN A 559 6.33 -19.68 2.72
N ILE A 560 6.27 -18.96 3.83
CA ILE A 560 5.38 -19.27 4.96
C ILE A 560 4.91 -17.98 5.64
N THR A 561 3.61 -17.85 5.84
CA THR A 561 3.02 -16.74 6.57
C THR A 561 3.10 -16.96 8.08
N LEU A 562 3.22 -15.90 8.87
CA LEU A 562 3.37 -15.93 10.31
C LEU A 562 2.10 -15.45 11.02
N PHE A 563 1.74 -14.18 10.85
CA PHE A 563 0.59 -13.56 11.51
C PHE A 563 0.02 -12.39 10.71
N GLN A 564 -1.24 -12.05 11.02
CA GLN A 564 -1.84 -10.79 10.63
C GLN A 564 -1.21 -9.66 11.42
N PHE A 565 -0.78 -8.61 10.74
CA PHE A 565 0.01 -7.55 11.34
C PHE A 565 -0.84 -6.74 12.34
N PRO A 566 -0.38 -6.58 13.59
CA PRO A 566 -1.03 -5.68 14.53
C PRO A 566 -0.58 -4.24 14.26
N GLY A 567 -1.51 -3.31 14.17
CA GLY A 567 -1.24 -1.87 14.10
C GLY A 567 -1.35 -1.21 15.48
N LEU A 568 -0.51 -0.22 15.74
CA LEU A 568 -0.59 0.62 16.93
C LEU A 568 -0.29 2.07 16.54
N THR A 569 -1.30 2.92 16.68
CA THR A 569 -1.19 4.38 16.48
C THR A 569 -1.50 5.08 17.78
N TRP A 570 -0.69 6.07 18.14
CA TRP A 570 -0.93 6.91 19.34
C TRP A 570 -0.76 8.38 19.02
N TRP A 571 -1.50 9.24 19.71
CA TRP A 571 -1.49 10.67 19.42
C TRP A 571 -1.78 11.50 20.66
N ASP A 572 -1.27 12.74 20.66
CA ASP A 572 -1.53 13.72 21.70
C ASP A 572 -3.04 13.99 21.79
N ASN A 573 -3.59 14.03 23.01
CA ASN A 573 -5.01 14.27 23.25
C ASN A 573 -5.47 15.70 22.87
N GLU A 574 -4.54 16.59 22.52
CA GLU A 574 -4.83 17.89 21.91
C GLU A 574 -5.13 17.80 20.40
N VAL A 575 -5.02 16.61 19.79
CA VAL A 575 -5.36 16.36 18.38
C VAL A 575 -6.61 15.48 18.30
N THR A 576 -7.57 15.91 17.50
CA THR A 576 -8.77 15.15 17.17
C THR A 576 -8.77 14.68 15.71
N GLY A 577 -9.67 13.76 15.38
CA GLY A 577 -9.87 13.27 14.01
C GLY A 577 -8.90 12.17 13.56
N VAL A 578 -7.98 11.73 14.41
CA VAL A 578 -7.10 10.60 14.12
C VAL A 578 -7.91 9.31 14.17
N SER A 579 -7.85 8.53 13.09
CA SER A 579 -8.59 7.26 12.97
C SER A 579 -7.80 6.30 12.10
N PRO A 580 -7.17 5.25 12.65
CA PRO A 580 -6.46 4.27 11.84
C PRO A 580 -7.36 3.54 10.85
N ASN A 581 -6.80 3.20 9.69
CA ASN A 581 -7.42 2.39 8.65
C ASN A 581 -6.68 1.05 8.53
N LEU A 582 -7.38 0.04 8.03
CA LEU A 582 -6.82 -1.26 7.71
C LEU A 582 -5.78 -1.17 6.57
N LEU A 583 -6.10 -0.38 5.53
CA LEU A 583 -5.26 -0.20 4.35
C LEU A 583 -4.22 0.92 4.54
N VAL A 584 -3.09 0.82 3.83
CA VAL A 584 -2.20 1.97 3.63
C VAL A 584 -3.01 3.08 2.92
N PRO A 585 -2.96 4.32 3.36
CA PRO A 585 -1.95 4.94 4.21
C PRO A 585 -2.29 4.96 5.72
N TYR A 586 -2.93 3.93 6.25
CA TYR A 586 -3.23 3.76 7.67
C TYR A 586 -3.98 4.97 8.25
N PHE A 587 -3.47 5.63 9.29
CA PHE A 587 -4.11 6.79 9.92
C PHE A 587 -4.07 8.07 9.07
N TYR A 588 -3.27 8.13 7.98
CA TYR A 588 -3.25 9.28 7.06
C TYR A 588 -4.49 9.36 6.16
N TRP A 589 -5.28 8.29 6.03
CA TRP A 589 -6.41 8.23 5.08
C TRP A 589 -7.38 9.40 5.21
N ASN A 590 -7.49 10.02 6.40
CA ASN A 590 -8.38 11.13 6.71
C ASN A 590 -7.65 12.36 7.30
N PHE A 591 -6.38 12.56 6.96
CA PHE A 591 -5.54 13.62 7.53
C PHE A 591 -6.18 15.02 7.48
N TRP A 592 -7.08 15.26 6.55
CA TRP A 592 -7.86 16.50 6.48
C TRP A 592 -8.84 16.70 7.65
N ASN A 593 -9.12 15.65 8.42
CA ASN A 593 -9.93 15.71 9.65
C ASN A 593 -9.11 15.94 10.90
N TRP A 594 -7.77 15.83 10.83
CA TRP A 594 -6.94 16.13 11.98
C TRP A 594 -7.05 17.60 12.34
N ALA A 595 -7.39 17.90 13.60
CA ALA A 595 -7.59 19.26 14.07
C ALA A 595 -7.15 19.39 15.53
N PRO A 596 -6.74 20.58 15.98
CA PRO A 596 -6.57 20.83 17.41
C PRO A 596 -7.90 20.59 18.15
N THR A 597 -7.81 20.04 19.34
CA THR A 597 -8.96 19.95 20.26
C THR A 597 -9.48 21.37 20.51
N ALA A 598 -10.79 21.58 20.40
CA ALA A 598 -11.40 22.87 20.72
C ALA A 598 -11.17 23.16 22.20
N GLY A 599 -10.38 24.20 22.53
CA GLY A 599 -10.06 24.63 23.88
C GLY A 599 -11.27 25.17 24.65
#